data_1f5d9c684ac3382cd0dea94a35e45a37
#
_entry.id   1f5d9c684ac3382cd0dea94a35e45a37
#
_cell.length_a   1.000
_cell.length_b   1.000
_cell.length_c   1.000
_cell.angle_alpha   90.00
_cell.angle_beta   90.00
_cell.angle_gamma   90.00
#
_symmetry.space_group_name_H-M   'P 1'
#
loop_
_entity.id
_entity.type
_entity.pdbx_description
1 polymer ?
#
loop_
_entity_poly.entity_id
_entity_poly.type
_entity_poly.pdbx_seq_one_letter_code
_entity_poly.pdbx_strand_id
1 'polypeptide(L)'
;MPLTLSRWLPGLLLTAALPSLAHAEGPEYGPELQGFEYPYTVKHFAFESQGQSLQMGYMDVAAEGKTNGRTVVLMHGKNFCGATWDTSIKALSEAGYRVIAPDQIGFCTSSKPEHYQYTFQQLATNTQQLLKALGIQKATLLGHSTGGMLATRYALQYPEQVEQLAMVNPIGLEDWKALGVPYRTVDQWNERELKVTAQGIRDYERTTYYDGRWKPEYDRWVDMYAGLAKGPGKVLVAWNSALIYDMIFTQPVYYEFKNLKMPTLLLIGTSDTTAIGKDIAPPEVKAKIGHYDVLGKQVAKLIPHSTLVEFPGMGHAPHMEEPAKFHQALLAWLNKTNPVR
;
A
#
# COMPACT_ATOMS: atom_id res chain seq x y z
N MET A 1 -17.05 66.45 -64.36
CA MET A 1 -16.82 65.04 -64.09
C MET A 1 -15.98 64.97 -62.81
N PRO A 2 -16.53 64.59 -61.68
CA PRO A 2 -15.75 64.41 -60.47
C PRO A 2 -15.33 62.96 -60.29
N LEU A 3 -14.08 62.73 -59.91
CA LEU A 3 -13.45 61.49 -59.55
C LEU A 3 -13.85 61.09 -58.14
N THR A 4 -14.39 59.89 -57.99
CA THR A 4 -14.72 59.31 -56.69
C THR A 4 -13.51 58.53 -56.15
N LEU A 5 -12.93 58.95 -55.05
CA LEU A 5 -11.92 58.23 -54.27
C LEU A 5 -12.58 57.17 -53.39
N SER A 6 -12.26 55.91 -53.68
CA SER A 6 -12.61 54.75 -52.85
C SER A 6 -11.65 54.65 -51.67
N ARG A 7 -12.17 54.76 -50.43
CA ARG A 7 -11.42 54.53 -49.19
C ARG A 7 -11.44 53.03 -48.84
N TRP A 8 -10.29 52.41 -48.85
CA TRP A 8 -10.09 51.09 -48.28
C TRP A 8 -9.81 51.20 -46.77
N LEU A 9 -10.64 50.58 -45.93
CA LEU A 9 -10.39 50.38 -44.51
C LEU A 9 -9.61 49.06 -44.31
N PRO A 10 -8.51 49.04 -43.55
CA PRO A 10 -7.87 47.80 -43.19
C PRO A 10 -8.65 47.13 -42.05
N GLY A 11 -9.13 45.91 -42.31
CA GLY A 11 -9.75 45.07 -41.29
C GLY A 11 -8.68 44.59 -40.28
N LEU A 12 -8.86 44.96 -39.02
CA LEU A 12 -8.10 44.42 -37.89
C LEU A 12 -8.55 42.97 -37.64
N LEU A 13 -7.72 41.98 -38.00
CA LEU A 13 -7.88 40.62 -37.58
C LEU A 13 -7.46 40.51 -36.09
N LEU A 14 -8.46 40.49 -35.18
CA LEU A 14 -8.24 40.10 -33.79
C LEU A 14 -8.00 38.58 -33.77
N THR A 15 -6.77 38.13 -33.65
CA THR A 15 -6.43 36.78 -33.29
C THR A 15 -6.72 36.59 -31.78
N ALA A 16 -7.87 35.98 -31.47
CA ALA A 16 -8.15 35.49 -30.11
C ALA A 16 -7.17 34.35 -29.82
N ALA A 17 -6.15 34.63 -29.01
CA ALA A 17 -5.34 33.60 -28.38
C ALA A 17 -6.23 32.83 -27.41
N LEU A 18 -6.63 31.61 -27.74
CA LEU A 18 -7.22 30.67 -26.79
C LEU A 18 -6.20 30.42 -25.68
N PRO A 19 -6.56 30.61 -24.40
CA PRO A 19 -5.68 30.18 -23.31
C PRO A 19 -5.47 28.68 -23.47
N SER A 20 -4.23 28.26 -23.71
CA SER A 20 -3.80 26.89 -23.53
C SER A 20 -4.16 26.51 -22.07
N LEU A 21 -5.10 25.62 -21.88
CA LEU A 21 -5.29 24.94 -20.60
C LEU A 21 -4.02 24.14 -20.37
N ALA A 22 -3.02 24.79 -19.76
CA ALA A 22 -1.93 24.09 -19.12
C ALA A 22 -2.63 23.13 -18.13
N HIS A 23 -2.59 21.85 -18.40
CA HIS A 23 -2.91 20.84 -17.40
C HIS A 23 -2.00 21.15 -16.23
N ALA A 24 -2.59 21.53 -15.09
CA ALA A 24 -1.83 21.76 -13.88
C ALA A 24 -0.99 20.50 -13.66
N GLU A 25 0.32 20.63 -13.76
CA GLU A 25 1.22 19.54 -13.42
C GLU A 25 0.87 19.14 -11.98
N GLY A 26 0.55 17.83 -11.75
CA GLY A 26 0.18 17.33 -10.45
C GLY A 26 1.21 17.68 -9.37
N PRO A 27 0.89 17.46 -8.08
CA PRO A 27 1.75 17.87 -6.97
C PRO A 27 3.14 17.25 -7.05
N GLU A 28 4.12 17.94 -6.46
CA GLU A 28 5.45 17.42 -6.18
C GLU A 28 5.65 17.37 -4.67
N TYR A 29 6.11 16.21 -4.17
CA TYR A 29 6.37 16.02 -2.75
C TYR A 29 7.84 15.76 -2.48
N GLY A 30 8.31 16.15 -1.28
CA GLY A 30 9.66 15.81 -0.84
C GLY A 30 9.85 14.29 -0.66
N PRO A 31 11.10 13.81 -0.52
CA PRO A 31 11.42 12.38 -0.44
C PRO A 31 10.77 11.66 0.75
N GLU A 32 10.44 12.37 1.82
CA GLU A 32 9.66 11.87 2.95
C GLU A 32 8.21 12.39 2.90
N LEU A 33 7.66 12.53 1.71
CA LEU A 33 6.29 12.95 1.44
C LEU A 33 5.94 14.34 2.01
N GLN A 34 6.94 15.21 2.19
CA GLN A 34 6.73 16.58 2.63
C GLN A 34 5.80 17.30 1.64
N GLY A 35 4.76 17.93 2.16
CA GLY A 35 3.73 18.62 1.39
C GLY A 35 2.45 17.82 1.17
N PHE A 36 2.43 16.52 1.45
CA PHE A 36 1.21 15.71 1.45
C PHE A 36 0.51 15.78 2.83
N GLU A 37 -0.80 15.95 2.81
CA GLU A 37 -1.59 16.02 4.04
C GLU A 37 -2.01 14.64 4.54
N TYR A 38 -1.57 14.27 5.74
CA TYR A 38 -1.96 13.05 6.42
C TYR A 38 -3.28 13.22 7.17
N PRO A 39 -4.12 12.16 7.28
CA PRO A 39 -5.39 12.26 7.98
C PRO A 39 -5.26 12.45 9.50
N TYR A 40 -4.12 12.06 10.06
CA TYR A 40 -3.79 12.22 11.48
C TYR A 40 -2.33 12.67 11.62
N THR A 41 -1.98 13.18 12.80
CA THR A 41 -0.62 13.66 13.11
C THR A 41 0.41 12.55 12.92
N VAL A 42 1.41 12.79 12.09
CA VAL A 42 2.57 11.91 11.92
C VAL A 42 3.57 12.21 13.03
N LYS A 43 4.00 11.17 13.72
CA LYS A 43 5.12 11.17 14.69
C LYS A 43 6.30 10.43 14.07
N HIS A 44 7.50 10.64 14.57
CA HIS A 44 8.71 9.98 14.09
C HIS A 44 9.39 9.21 15.22
N PHE A 45 9.73 7.96 14.93
CA PHE A 45 10.52 7.08 15.80
C PHE A 45 11.93 6.97 15.24
N ALA A 46 12.91 7.55 15.97
CA ALA A 46 14.31 7.46 15.60
C ALA A 46 14.93 6.18 16.17
N PHE A 47 15.69 5.46 15.35
CA PHE A 47 16.34 4.21 15.74
C PHE A 47 17.56 3.92 14.85
N GLU A 48 18.40 2.99 15.28
CA GLU A 48 19.55 2.50 14.52
C GLU A 48 19.18 1.19 13.78
N SER A 49 19.53 1.13 12.51
CA SER A 49 19.38 -0.09 11.71
C SER A 49 20.46 -0.18 10.65
N GLN A 50 21.14 -1.32 10.58
CA GLN A 50 22.25 -1.59 9.64
C GLN A 50 23.35 -0.51 9.68
N GLY A 51 23.67 -0.03 10.88
CA GLY A 51 24.69 0.99 11.11
C GLY A 51 24.31 2.41 10.65
N GLN A 52 23.01 2.66 10.45
CA GLN A 52 22.48 3.94 10.00
C GLN A 52 21.40 4.45 10.97
N SER A 53 21.42 5.75 11.25
CA SER A 53 20.35 6.43 12.00
C SER A 53 19.17 6.67 11.09
N LEU A 54 18.03 6.05 11.38
CA LEU A 54 16.81 6.10 10.58
C LEU A 54 15.65 6.65 11.41
N GLN A 55 14.63 7.13 10.70
CA GLN A 55 13.36 7.56 11.28
C GLN A 55 12.20 6.82 10.62
N MET A 56 11.30 6.27 11.44
CA MET A 56 10.04 5.70 10.99
C MET A 56 8.90 6.67 11.31
N GLY A 57 8.21 7.17 10.28
CA GLY A 57 6.98 7.94 10.45
C GLY A 57 5.83 7.02 10.83
N TYR A 58 4.94 7.48 11.71
CA TYR A 58 3.76 6.70 12.10
C TYR A 58 2.64 7.60 12.62
N MET A 59 1.41 7.17 12.44
CA MET A 59 0.26 7.72 13.15
C MET A 59 -0.07 6.84 14.35
N ASP A 60 -0.43 7.47 15.48
CA ASP A 60 -0.80 6.82 16.73
C ASP A 60 -2.10 7.46 17.22
N VAL A 61 -3.20 6.78 16.96
CA VAL A 61 -4.55 7.28 17.19
C VAL A 61 -5.17 6.53 18.37
N ALA A 62 -5.53 7.28 19.39
CA ALA A 62 -6.18 6.72 20.58
C ALA A 62 -7.60 6.25 20.22
N ALA A 63 -8.11 5.32 21.04
CA ALA A 63 -9.52 4.93 20.98
C ALA A 63 -10.44 6.16 21.21
N GLU A 64 -11.49 6.28 20.42
CA GLU A 64 -12.55 7.25 20.66
C GLU A 64 -13.53 6.69 21.71
N GLY A 65 -13.79 7.49 22.74
CA GLY A 65 -14.69 7.09 23.83
C GLY A 65 -14.11 5.98 24.71
N LYS A 66 -14.88 4.89 24.91
CA LYS A 66 -14.47 3.79 25.80
C LYS A 66 -13.48 2.86 25.11
N THR A 67 -12.24 2.82 25.60
CA THR A 67 -11.23 1.88 25.11
C THR A 67 -11.58 0.43 25.42
N ASN A 68 -11.26 -0.46 24.49
CA ASN A 68 -11.31 -1.91 24.69
C ASN A 68 -9.97 -2.50 25.19
N GLY A 69 -8.95 -1.65 25.40
CA GLY A 69 -7.61 -2.03 25.86
C GLY A 69 -6.72 -2.69 24.80
N ARG A 70 -7.18 -2.79 23.55
CA ARG A 70 -6.46 -3.48 22.46
C ARG A 70 -5.87 -2.50 21.46
N THR A 71 -4.78 -2.92 20.81
CA THR A 71 -4.11 -2.16 19.76
C THR A 71 -4.19 -2.89 18.43
N VAL A 72 -4.45 -2.15 17.36
CA VAL A 72 -4.34 -2.63 15.97
C VAL A 72 -3.20 -1.92 15.28
N VAL A 73 -2.32 -2.67 14.61
CA VAL A 73 -1.22 -2.14 13.78
C VAL A 73 -1.57 -2.34 12.32
N LEU A 74 -1.58 -1.26 11.54
CA LEU A 74 -1.96 -1.24 10.14
C LEU A 74 -0.70 -1.18 9.25
N MET A 75 -0.45 -2.23 8.48
CA MET A 75 0.71 -2.35 7.60
C MET A 75 0.27 -2.14 6.15
N HIS A 76 0.72 -1.04 5.54
CA HIS A 76 0.32 -0.62 4.19
C HIS A 76 0.93 -1.46 3.08
N GLY A 77 0.34 -1.38 1.87
CA GLY A 77 0.86 -1.96 0.64
C GLY A 77 2.00 -1.14 0.01
N LYS A 78 2.67 -1.71 -0.99
CA LYS A 78 3.87 -1.12 -1.62
C LYS A 78 3.63 0.24 -2.27
N ASN A 79 2.49 0.46 -2.90
CA ASN A 79 2.17 1.75 -3.56
C ASN A 79 1.44 2.73 -2.62
N PHE A 80 1.33 2.39 -1.35
CA PHE A 80 0.54 3.09 -0.35
C PHE A 80 1.37 3.45 0.88
N CYS A 81 0.75 4.22 1.76
CA CYS A 81 1.29 4.70 3.02
C CYS A 81 0.34 4.39 4.17
N GLY A 82 0.74 4.67 5.39
CA GLY A 82 -0.16 4.67 6.53
C GLY A 82 -1.40 5.55 6.32
N ALA A 83 -1.27 6.64 5.56
CA ALA A 83 -2.37 7.55 5.23
C ALA A 83 -3.54 6.87 4.51
N THR A 84 -3.30 5.81 3.72
CA THR A 84 -4.36 5.10 2.99
C THR A 84 -5.31 4.29 3.89
N TRP A 85 -4.98 4.19 5.16
CA TRP A 85 -5.81 3.57 6.18
C TRP A 85 -6.78 4.53 6.88
N ASP A 86 -6.98 5.76 6.38
CA ASP A 86 -7.77 6.82 7.00
C ASP A 86 -9.14 6.34 7.52
N THR A 87 -9.95 5.72 6.65
CA THR A 87 -11.27 5.18 7.01
C THR A 87 -11.19 4.00 7.99
N SER A 88 -10.14 3.17 7.88
CA SER A 88 -9.92 2.06 8.81
C SER A 88 -9.45 2.53 10.18
N ILE A 89 -8.60 3.56 10.24
CA ILE A 89 -8.19 4.19 11.50
C ILE A 89 -9.42 4.72 12.22
N LYS A 90 -10.28 5.46 11.51
CA LYS A 90 -11.53 6.00 12.05
C LYS A 90 -12.41 4.88 12.60
N ALA A 91 -12.72 3.87 11.79
CA ALA A 91 -13.63 2.80 12.19
C ALA A 91 -13.11 1.99 13.39
N LEU A 92 -11.80 1.76 13.48
CA LEU A 92 -11.18 1.05 14.58
C LEU A 92 -11.11 1.89 15.85
N SER A 93 -10.76 3.20 15.75
CA SER A 93 -10.74 4.09 16.91
C SER A 93 -12.14 4.27 17.52
N GLU A 94 -13.18 4.44 16.70
CA GLU A 94 -14.58 4.47 17.12
C GLU A 94 -15.03 3.17 17.79
N ALA A 95 -14.46 2.02 17.37
CA ALA A 95 -14.69 0.71 17.99
C ALA A 95 -13.86 0.47 19.27
N GLY A 96 -13.14 1.47 19.76
CA GLY A 96 -12.40 1.44 21.01
C GLY A 96 -10.98 0.90 20.94
N TYR A 97 -10.41 0.71 19.74
CA TYR A 97 -9.01 0.29 19.55
C TYR A 97 -8.07 1.50 19.52
N ARG A 98 -6.87 1.34 20.12
CA ARG A 98 -5.73 2.18 19.76
C ARG A 98 -5.21 1.72 18.41
N VAL A 99 -4.91 2.64 17.49
CA VAL A 99 -4.47 2.32 16.12
C VAL A 99 -3.08 2.89 15.86
N ILE A 100 -2.16 2.03 15.43
CA ILE A 100 -0.81 2.42 15.01
C ILE A 100 -0.69 2.14 13.51
N ALA A 101 -0.37 3.16 12.72
CA ALA A 101 -0.18 3.03 11.29
C ALA A 101 1.21 3.56 10.90
N PRO A 102 2.26 2.70 10.90
CA PRO A 102 3.60 3.10 10.50
C PRO A 102 3.71 3.17 8.97
N ASP A 103 4.49 4.12 8.48
CA ASP A 103 5.11 4.05 7.17
C ASP A 103 6.40 3.23 7.31
N GLN A 104 6.53 2.14 6.57
CA GLN A 104 7.73 1.32 6.65
C GLN A 104 8.96 2.06 6.10
N ILE A 105 10.18 1.66 6.53
CA ILE A 105 11.41 2.22 5.97
C ILE A 105 11.43 2.01 4.45
N GLY A 106 11.81 3.06 3.73
CA GLY A 106 11.72 3.12 2.26
C GLY A 106 10.43 3.74 1.73
N PHE A 107 9.45 4.01 2.60
CA PHE A 107 8.14 4.54 2.21
C PHE A 107 7.86 5.91 2.84
N CYS A 108 7.11 6.69 2.14
CA CYS A 108 6.37 7.89 2.55
C CYS A 108 7.10 8.80 3.55
N THR A 109 6.66 8.91 4.79
CA THR A 109 7.27 9.80 5.80
C THR A 109 8.48 9.19 6.51
N SER A 110 8.88 7.98 6.14
CA SER A 110 10.03 7.30 6.71
C SER A 110 11.29 7.49 5.88
N SER A 111 12.45 7.29 6.52
CA SER A 111 13.76 7.35 5.88
C SER A 111 13.87 6.44 4.67
N LYS A 112 14.59 6.91 3.66
CA LYS A 112 14.90 6.17 2.42
C LYS A 112 16.42 6.06 2.29
N PRO A 113 17.03 5.07 2.97
CA PRO A 113 18.48 4.93 2.95
C PRO A 113 18.99 4.49 1.57
N GLU A 114 20.15 5.01 1.14
CA GLU A 114 20.79 4.64 -0.13
C GLU A 114 21.31 3.21 -0.12
N HIS A 115 21.79 2.75 1.03
CA HIS A 115 22.36 1.44 1.25
C HIS A 115 21.63 0.71 2.36
N TYR A 116 20.63 -0.10 1.98
CA TYR A 116 19.81 -0.84 2.92
C TYR A 116 19.44 -2.20 2.33
N GLN A 117 19.71 -3.25 3.09
CA GLN A 117 19.25 -4.59 2.71
C GLN A 117 17.83 -4.78 3.19
N TYR A 118 16.87 -4.64 2.28
CA TYR A 118 15.47 -4.88 2.56
C TYR A 118 15.20 -6.38 2.73
N THR A 119 14.67 -6.74 3.90
CA THR A 119 14.10 -8.06 4.17
C THR A 119 12.82 -7.88 4.97
N PHE A 120 11.86 -8.80 4.79
CA PHE A 120 10.66 -8.78 5.63
C PHE A 120 11.00 -8.97 7.11
N GLN A 121 12.07 -9.73 7.43
CA GLN A 121 12.58 -9.89 8.79
C GLN A 121 13.04 -8.56 9.37
N GLN A 122 13.79 -7.78 8.59
CA GLN A 122 14.28 -6.48 9.06
C GLN A 122 13.13 -5.48 9.25
N LEU A 123 12.17 -5.41 8.32
CA LEU A 123 11.01 -4.54 8.44
C LEU A 123 10.13 -4.95 9.63
N ALA A 124 9.97 -6.26 9.89
CA ALA A 124 9.28 -6.75 11.09
C ALA A 124 10.02 -6.35 12.36
N THR A 125 11.36 -6.43 12.39
CA THR A 125 12.20 -6.00 13.51
C THR A 125 12.05 -4.49 13.75
N ASN A 126 12.09 -3.68 12.70
CA ASN A 126 11.90 -2.22 12.81
C ASN A 126 10.51 -1.89 13.41
N THR A 127 9.47 -2.56 12.92
CA THR A 127 8.11 -2.39 13.46
C THR A 127 8.03 -2.83 14.92
N GLN A 128 8.68 -3.93 15.30
CA GLN A 128 8.74 -4.42 16.68
C GLN A 128 9.43 -3.42 17.61
N GLN A 129 10.51 -2.78 17.16
CA GLN A 129 11.20 -1.73 17.92
C GLN A 129 10.28 -0.53 18.17
N LEU A 130 9.51 -0.09 17.15
CA LEU A 130 8.50 0.95 17.32
C LEU A 130 7.45 0.55 18.36
N LEU A 131 6.86 -0.64 18.25
CA LEU A 131 5.83 -1.10 19.19
C LEU A 131 6.36 -1.20 20.62
N LYS A 132 7.60 -1.67 20.79
CA LYS A 132 8.29 -1.70 22.08
C LYS A 132 8.49 -0.31 22.66
N ALA A 133 8.91 0.67 21.85
CA ALA A 133 9.06 2.06 22.29
C ALA A 133 7.74 2.70 22.71
N LEU A 134 6.63 2.27 22.10
CA LEU A 134 5.25 2.70 22.44
C LEU A 134 4.65 1.93 23.63
N GLY A 135 5.39 1.00 24.25
CA GLY A 135 4.92 0.16 25.36
C GLY A 135 3.88 -0.89 24.94
N ILE A 136 3.78 -1.21 23.64
CA ILE A 136 2.82 -2.18 23.11
C ILE A 136 3.45 -3.57 23.15
N GLN A 137 2.96 -4.43 24.02
CA GLN A 137 3.45 -5.80 24.19
C GLN A 137 2.79 -6.78 23.23
N LYS A 138 1.48 -6.59 22.97
CA LYS A 138 0.70 -7.43 22.06
C LYS A 138 -0.19 -6.54 21.19
N ALA A 139 -0.42 -6.96 19.96
CA ALA A 139 -1.31 -6.25 19.04
C ALA A 139 -2.00 -7.20 18.06
N THR A 140 -3.12 -6.75 17.51
CA THR A 140 -3.67 -7.30 16.27
C THR A 140 -2.94 -6.65 15.09
N LEU A 141 -2.51 -7.44 14.13
CA LEU A 141 -1.91 -6.93 12.88
C LEU A 141 -2.95 -6.96 11.76
N LEU A 142 -3.04 -5.89 10.99
CA LEU A 142 -3.82 -5.82 9.75
C LEU A 142 -2.91 -5.37 8.61
N GLY A 143 -2.66 -6.25 7.65
CA GLY A 143 -1.77 -5.97 6.53
C GLY A 143 -2.47 -5.99 5.18
N HIS A 144 -2.25 -4.97 4.36
CA HIS A 144 -2.72 -4.90 2.98
C HIS A 144 -1.60 -5.22 1.99
N SER A 145 -1.84 -6.06 1.00
CA SER A 145 -0.88 -6.31 -0.09
C SER A 145 0.48 -6.77 0.45
N THR A 146 1.57 -6.05 0.16
CA THR A 146 2.90 -6.26 0.75
C THR A 146 2.89 -6.21 2.28
N GLY A 147 2.05 -5.35 2.86
CA GLY A 147 1.83 -5.31 4.31
C GLY A 147 1.28 -6.60 4.87
N GLY A 148 0.57 -7.40 4.07
CA GLY A 148 0.14 -8.76 4.43
C GLY A 148 1.31 -9.74 4.51
N MET A 149 2.29 -9.66 3.58
CA MET A 149 3.53 -10.43 3.69
C MET A 149 4.34 -10.03 4.94
N LEU A 150 4.44 -8.72 5.20
CA LEU A 150 5.12 -8.20 6.38
C LEU A 150 4.43 -8.62 7.68
N ALA A 151 3.11 -8.53 7.76
CA ALA A 151 2.33 -8.96 8.90
C ALA A 151 2.49 -10.46 9.16
N THR A 152 2.52 -11.28 8.09
CA THR A 152 2.82 -12.70 8.18
C THR A 152 4.22 -12.93 8.74
N ARG A 153 5.24 -12.24 8.22
CA ARG A 153 6.62 -12.35 8.70
C ARG A 153 6.74 -11.91 10.16
N TYR A 154 6.10 -10.83 10.54
CA TYR A 154 6.06 -10.38 11.95
C TYR A 154 5.44 -11.45 12.86
N ALA A 155 4.30 -12.01 12.44
CA ALA A 155 3.58 -13.03 13.21
C ALA A 155 4.39 -14.34 13.36
N LEU A 156 5.20 -14.69 12.38
CA LEU A 156 6.12 -15.84 12.45
C LEU A 156 7.34 -15.57 13.32
N GLN A 157 7.84 -14.34 13.32
CA GLN A 157 9.05 -13.94 14.06
C GLN A 157 8.77 -13.62 15.53
N TYR A 158 7.59 -13.06 15.83
CA TYR A 158 7.17 -12.63 17.17
C TYR A 158 5.78 -13.16 17.52
N PRO A 159 5.53 -14.48 17.50
CA PRO A 159 4.18 -15.05 17.63
C PRO A 159 3.50 -14.67 18.95
N GLU A 160 4.27 -14.50 20.03
CA GLU A 160 3.74 -14.14 21.36
C GLU A 160 3.27 -12.67 21.46
N GLN A 161 3.64 -11.84 20.48
CA GLN A 161 3.26 -10.43 20.41
C GLN A 161 2.03 -10.20 19.52
N VAL A 162 1.52 -11.24 18.85
CA VAL A 162 0.40 -11.13 17.92
C VAL A 162 -0.84 -11.82 18.49
N GLU A 163 -1.85 -11.00 18.81
CA GLU A 163 -3.13 -11.50 19.28
C GLU A 163 -3.95 -12.13 18.15
N GLN A 164 -3.99 -11.44 17.01
CA GLN A 164 -4.75 -11.79 15.83
C GLN A 164 -4.03 -11.25 14.60
N LEU A 165 -4.14 -11.95 13.48
CA LEU A 165 -3.61 -11.52 12.18
C LEU A 165 -4.76 -11.36 11.19
N ALA A 166 -4.91 -10.19 10.58
CA ALA A 166 -5.83 -9.96 9.48
C ALA A 166 -5.05 -9.51 8.25
N MET A 167 -5.41 -10.02 7.10
CA MET A 167 -4.77 -9.68 5.83
C MET A 167 -5.83 -9.35 4.78
N VAL A 168 -5.73 -8.18 4.17
CA VAL A 168 -6.60 -7.76 3.07
C VAL A 168 -5.83 -7.82 1.76
N ASN A 169 -6.30 -8.63 0.84
CA ASN A 169 -5.67 -8.90 -0.45
C ASN A 169 -4.13 -8.97 -0.34
N PRO A 170 -3.58 -9.79 0.59
CA PRO A 170 -2.14 -9.90 0.74
C PRO A 170 -1.55 -10.43 -0.57
N ILE A 171 -0.42 -9.88 -1.01
CA ILE A 171 0.37 -10.53 -2.05
C ILE A 171 1.21 -11.67 -1.43
N GLY A 172 1.83 -12.50 -2.28
CA GLY A 172 2.57 -13.67 -1.79
C GLY A 172 1.70 -14.84 -1.33
N LEU A 173 0.44 -14.91 -1.79
CA LEU A 173 -0.41 -16.09 -1.67
C LEU A 173 0.04 -17.22 -2.61
N GLU A 174 1.01 -16.95 -3.46
CA GLU A 174 1.67 -17.85 -4.40
C GLU A 174 3.15 -17.47 -4.53
N ASP A 175 4.01 -18.41 -4.95
CA ASP A 175 5.42 -18.11 -5.26
C ASP A 175 5.60 -17.96 -6.77
N TRP A 176 5.68 -16.73 -7.22
CA TRP A 176 5.80 -16.39 -8.66
C TRP A 176 7.06 -16.97 -9.31
N LYS A 177 8.17 -17.07 -8.57
CA LYS A 177 9.42 -17.70 -9.08
C LYS A 177 9.18 -19.17 -9.41
N ALA A 178 8.57 -19.90 -8.47
CA ALA A 178 8.27 -21.31 -8.63
C ALA A 178 7.26 -21.55 -9.76
N LEU A 179 6.40 -20.57 -10.05
CA LEU A 179 5.43 -20.62 -11.15
C LEU A 179 6.00 -20.20 -12.50
N GLY A 180 7.26 -19.75 -12.54
CA GLY A 180 7.97 -19.44 -13.79
C GLY A 180 7.98 -17.97 -14.20
N VAL A 181 7.66 -17.04 -13.27
CA VAL A 181 7.85 -15.59 -13.53
C VAL A 181 9.35 -15.30 -13.59
N PRO A 182 9.86 -14.67 -14.68
CA PRO A 182 11.26 -14.31 -14.80
C PRO A 182 11.71 -13.33 -13.71
N TYR A 183 12.95 -13.50 -13.25
CA TYR A 183 13.57 -12.53 -12.34
C TYR A 183 13.87 -11.23 -13.06
N ARG A 184 13.51 -10.11 -12.43
CA ARG A 184 13.89 -8.75 -12.84
C ARG A 184 14.90 -8.23 -11.83
N THR A 185 16.07 -7.77 -12.33
CA THR A 185 17.14 -7.24 -11.47
C THR A 185 16.70 -5.92 -10.80
N VAL A 186 17.39 -5.54 -9.71
CA VAL A 186 17.15 -4.26 -9.03
C VAL A 186 17.31 -3.09 -10.01
N ASP A 187 18.31 -3.13 -10.91
CA ASP A 187 18.51 -2.07 -11.91
C ASP A 187 17.32 -1.95 -12.86
N GLN A 188 16.78 -3.07 -13.33
CA GLN A 188 15.59 -3.08 -14.18
C GLN A 188 14.34 -2.58 -13.45
N TRP A 189 14.20 -2.88 -12.16
CA TRP A 189 13.14 -2.30 -11.32
C TRP A 189 13.32 -0.80 -11.18
N ASN A 190 14.55 -0.33 -10.91
CA ASN A 190 14.86 1.09 -10.77
C ASN A 190 14.58 1.88 -12.07
N GLU A 191 14.98 1.34 -13.21
CA GLU A 191 14.65 1.95 -14.52
C GLU A 191 13.14 2.10 -14.73
N ARG A 192 12.34 1.11 -14.29
CA ARG A 192 10.89 1.17 -14.36
C ARG A 192 10.33 2.23 -13.42
N GLU A 193 10.79 2.26 -12.17
CA GLU A 193 10.32 3.21 -11.15
C GLU A 193 10.66 4.67 -11.52
N LEU A 194 11.80 4.90 -12.16
CA LEU A 194 12.17 6.22 -12.68
C LEU A 194 11.24 6.72 -13.81
N LYS A 195 10.48 5.83 -14.46
CA LYS A 195 9.56 6.14 -15.56
C LYS A 195 8.09 6.19 -15.13
N VAL A 196 7.82 6.05 -13.83
CA VAL A 196 6.45 6.12 -13.29
C VAL A 196 5.81 7.47 -13.57
N THR A 197 4.54 7.46 -13.98
CA THR A 197 3.74 8.66 -14.26
C THR A 197 2.38 8.55 -13.57
N ALA A 198 1.73 9.68 -13.29
CA ALA A 198 0.39 9.71 -12.68
C ALA A 198 -0.62 8.92 -13.53
N GLN A 199 -0.57 9.05 -14.86
CA GLN A 199 -1.46 8.29 -15.74
C GLN A 199 -1.19 6.78 -15.67
N GLY A 200 0.08 6.36 -15.64
CA GLY A 200 0.46 4.95 -15.52
C GLY A 200 0.03 4.34 -14.19
N ILE A 201 0.14 5.09 -13.08
CA ILE A 201 -0.37 4.68 -11.76
C ILE A 201 -1.89 4.50 -11.83
N ARG A 202 -2.61 5.51 -12.32
CA ARG A 202 -4.06 5.50 -12.45
C ARG A 202 -4.56 4.31 -13.27
N ASP A 203 -3.95 4.06 -14.43
CA ASP A 203 -4.35 2.96 -15.32
C ASP A 203 -4.08 1.59 -14.68
N TYR A 204 -2.95 1.45 -13.99
CA TYR A 204 -2.63 0.24 -13.25
C TYR A 204 -3.62 0.00 -12.10
N GLU A 205 -3.86 0.99 -11.26
CA GLU A 205 -4.78 0.87 -10.12
C GLU A 205 -6.21 0.63 -10.58
N ARG A 206 -6.68 1.38 -11.59
CA ARG A 206 -8.02 1.18 -12.14
C ARG A 206 -8.22 -0.26 -12.61
N THR A 207 -7.24 -0.82 -13.33
CA THR A 207 -7.35 -2.15 -13.91
C THR A 207 -7.17 -3.25 -12.86
N THR A 208 -6.20 -3.07 -11.95
CA THR A 208 -5.75 -4.13 -11.03
C THR A 208 -6.41 -4.01 -9.66
N TYR A 209 -6.57 -2.77 -9.14
CA TYR A 209 -7.06 -2.55 -7.79
C TYR A 209 -8.57 -2.37 -7.72
N TYR A 210 -9.18 -1.81 -8.77
CA TYR A 210 -10.59 -1.39 -8.74
C TYR A 210 -11.46 -2.05 -9.82
N ASP A 211 -10.98 -3.14 -10.42
CA ASP A 211 -11.75 -3.94 -11.40
C ASP A 211 -12.34 -3.08 -12.53
N GLY A 212 -11.52 -2.18 -13.09
CA GLY A 212 -11.89 -1.25 -14.16
C GLY A 212 -12.69 -0.03 -13.71
N ARG A 213 -13.15 0.03 -12.47
CA ARG A 213 -13.91 1.17 -11.90
C ARG A 213 -12.97 2.26 -11.42
N TRP A 214 -13.47 3.48 -11.38
CA TRP A 214 -12.74 4.61 -10.82
C TRP A 214 -13.69 5.53 -10.07
N LYS A 215 -13.27 5.98 -8.88
CA LYS A 215 -13.96 6.99 -8.09
C LYS A 215 -13.03 8.18 -7.88
N PRO A 216 -13.55 9.44 -7.83
CA PRO A 216 -12.71 10.63 -7.63
C PRO A 216 -11.85 10.59 -6.37
N GLU A 217 -12.30 9.94 -5.30
CA GLU A 217 -11.57 9.80 -4.05
C GLU A 217 -10.25 9.02 -4.19
N TYR A 218 -10.07 8.24 -5.26
CA TYR A 218 -8.82 7.51 -5.52
C TYR A 218 -7.73 8.39 -6.09
N ASP A 219 -8.08 9.54 -6.70
CA ASP A 219 -7.12 10.48 -7.30
C ASP A 219 -6.07 10.94 -6.30
N ARG A 220 -6.46 11.16 -5.04
CA ARG A 220 -5.55 11.52 -3.96
C ARG A 220 -4.39 10.53 -3.79
N TRP A 221 -4.62 9.25 -3.98
CA TRP A 221 -3.61 8.22 -3.80
C TRP A 221 -2.68 8.12 -5.01
N VAL A 222 -3.23 8.35 -6.21
CA VAL A 222 -2.43 8.53 -7.43
C VAL A 222 -1.51 9.75 -7.27
N ASP A 223 -2.04 10.89 -6.84
CA ASP A 223 -1.28 12.12 -6.64
C ASP A 223 -0.19 11.96 -5.58
N MET A 224 -0.47 11.22 -4.51
CA MET A 224 0.51 10.89 -3.47
C MET A 224 1.73 10.17 -4.04
N TYR A 225 1.52 9.08 -4.77
CA TYR A 225 2.62 8.31 -5.34
C TYR A 225 3.29 9.03 -6.50
N ALA A 226 2.52 9.62 -7.40
CA ALA A 226 3.05 10.39 -8.53
C ALA A 226 3.86 11.60 -8.07
N GLY A 227 3.41 12.30 -7.02
CA GLY A 227 4.12 13.43 -6.43
C GLY A 227 5.47 13.05 -5.83
N LEU A 228 5.58 11.89 -5.18
CA LEU A 228 6.87 11.32 -4.76
C LEU A 228 7.78 10.98 -5.95
N ALA A 229 7.21 10.33 -6.98
CA ALA A 229 7.94 9.90 -8.17
C ALA A 229 8.38 11.07 -9.08
N LYS A 230 7.78 12.25 -8.92
CA LYS A 230 8.11 13.48 -9.67
C LYS A 230 8.99 14.43 -8.86
N GLY A 231 8.88 14.42 -7.54
CA GLY A 231 9.52 15.36 -6.62
C GLY A 231 11.04 15.27 -6.55
N PRO A 232 11.69 16.12 -5.75
CA PRO A 232 13.15 16.23 -5.67
C PRO A 232 13.85 14.95 -5.19
N GLY A 233 13.14 14.06 -4.51
CA GLY A 233 13.62 12.76 -4.05
C GLY A 233 13.47 11.62 -5.05
N LYS A 234 13.02 11.87 -6.29
CA LYS A 234 12.67 10.87 -7.30
C LYS A 234 13.66 9.70 -7.40
N VAL A 235 14.95 10.01 -7.50
CA VAL A 235 16.00 8.99 -7.69
C VAL A 235 16.08 8.07 -6.47
N LEU A 236 16.06 8.63 -5.27
CA LEU A 236 16.12 7.89 -4.02
C LEU A 236 14.84 7.07 -3.77
N VAL A 237 13.69 7.64 -4.09
CA VAL A 237 12.38 6.96 -4.03
C VAL A 237 12.35 5.77 -4.98
N ALA A 238 12.77 5.95 -6.22
CA ALA A 238 12.82 4.89 -7.23
C ALA A 238 13.77 3.76 -6.83
N TRP A 239 14.95 4.12 -6.29
CA TRP A 239 15.92 3.15 -5.81
C TRP A 239 15.39 2.28 -4.67
N ASN A 240 14.85 2.92 -3.62
CA ASN A 240 14.25 2.17 -2.51
C ASN A 240 13.07 1.31 -2.97
N SER A 241 12.24 1.84 -3.87
CA SER A 241 11.13 1.09 -4.49
C SER A 241 11.62 -0.16 -5.23
N ALA A 242 12.73 -0.06 -5.96
CA ALA A 242 13.34 -1.18 -6.68
C ALA A 242 13.86 -2.28 -5.73
N LEU A 243 14.57 -1.88 -4.67
CA LEU A 243 15.04 -2.81 -3.63
C LEU A 243 13.88 -3.53 -2.92
N ILE A 244 12.77 -2.83 -2.71
CA ILE A 244 11.56 -3.39 -2.11
C ILE A 244 10.88 -4.39 -3.07
N TYR A 245 10.85 -4.14 -4.38
CA TYR A 245 10.35 -5.10 -5.36
C TYR A 245 11.19 -6.38 -5.37
N ASP A 246 12.52 -6.26 -5.29
CA ASP A 246 13.41 -7.41 -5.18
C ASP A 246 13.13 -8.22 -3.90
N MET A 247 12.98 -7.55 -2.75
CA MET A 247 12.58 -8.18 -1.50
C MET A 247 11.25 -8.95 -1.66
N ILE A 248 10.23 -8.33 -2.23
CA ILE A 248 8.91 -8.95 -2.41
C ILE A 248 9.02 -10.20 -3.27
N PHE A 249 9.75 -10.13 -4.38
CA PHE A 249 9.88 -11.23 -5.34
C PHE A 249 10.74 -12.39 -4.80
N THR A 250 11.82 -12.07 -4.07
CA THR A 250 12.81 -13.06 -3.64
C THR A 250 12.50 -13.72 -2.30
N GLN A 251 11.59 -13.15 -1.48
CA GLN A 251 11.32 -13.60 -0.12
C GLN A 251 9.84 -14.03 0.06
N PRO A 252 9.42 -15.15 -0.56
CA PRO A 252 8.05 -15.63 -0.43
C PRO A 252 7.73 -16.03 1.02
N VAL A 253 6.52 -15.75 1.47
CA VAL A 253 5.97 -16.20 2.77
C VAL A 253 5.06 -17.43 2.61
N TYR A 254 4.73 -17.79 1.38
CA TYR A 254 3.76 -18.84 1.02
C TYR A 254 3.99 -20.17 1.76
N TYR A 255 5.24 -20.62 1.83
CA TYR A 255 5.58 -21.91 2.42
C TYR A 255 5.45 -21.99 3.94
N GLU A 256 5.29 -20.84 4.59
CA GLU A 256 5.28 -20.72 6.06
C GLU A 256 3.88 -20.42 6.63
N PHE A 257 2.85 -20.23 5.82
CA PHE A 257 1.48 -20.01 6.30
C PHE A 257 0.98 -21.09 7.28
N LYS A 258 1.40 -22.34 7.07
CA LYS A 258 1.08 -23.47 7.97
C LYS A 258 1.65 -23.35 9.39
N ASN A 259 2.61 -22.44 9.60
CA ASN A 259 3.27 -22.21 10.88
C ASN A 259 2.62 -21.08 11.70
N LEU A 260 1.63 -20.39 11.15
CA LEU A 260 0.88 -19.34 11.86
C LEU A 260 0.08 -19.97 13.00
N LYS A 261 0.22 -19.38 14.22
CA LYS A 261 -0.37 -19.93 15.45
C LYS A 261 -1.62 -19.18 15.94
N MET A 262 -1.76 -17.92 15.52
CA MET A 262 -2.83 -17.02 15.96
C MET A 262 -4.06 -17.14 15.05
N PRO A 263 -5.26 -16.75 15.56
CA PRO A 263 -6.43 -16.59 14.70
C PRO A 263 -6.09 -15.66 13.53
N THR A 264 -6.38 -16.12 12.32
CA THR A 264 -6.03 -15.40 11.09
C THR A 264 -7.24 -15.15 10.21
N LEU A 265 -7.44 -13.91 9.77
CA LEU A 265 -8.49 -13.49 8.85
C LEU A 265 -7.92 -13.18 7.48
N LEU A 266 -8.47 -13.77 6.46
CA LEU A 266 -8.25 -13.40 5.05
C LEU A 266 -9.47 -12.62 4.55
N LEU A 267 -9.26 -11.40 4.09
CA LEU A 267 -10.25 -10.49 3.51
C LEU A 267 -9.91 -10.31 2.04
N ILE A 268 -10.64 -10.97 1.15
CA ILE A 268 -10.24 -11.13 -0.25
C ILE A 268 -11.27 -10.53 -1.21
N GLY A 269 -10.87 -9.48 -1.93
CA GLY A 269 -11.55 -9.02 -3.14
C GLY A 269 -11.27 -10.00 -4.28
N THR A 270 -12.30 -10.65 -4.78
CA THR A 270 -12.14 -11.80 -5.68
C THR A 270 -11.81 -11.43 -7.12
N SER A 271 -11.99 -10.16 -7.50
CA SER A 271 -11.58 -9.63 -8.81
C SER A 271 -10.13 -9.16 -8.86
N ASP A 272 -9.38 -9.28 -7.77
CA ASP A 272 -7.96 -8.93 -7.73
C ASP A 272 -7.13 -9.83 -8.65
N THR A 273 -6.26 -9.22 -9.44
CA THR A 273 -5.36 -9.91 -10.37
C THR A 273 -3.89 -9.59 -10.14
N THR A 274 -3.56 -9.06 -8.97
CA THR A 274 -2.20 -8.62 -8.62
C THR A 274 -1.22 -9.80 -8.58
N ALA A 275 -0.15 -9.70 -9.37
CA ALA A 275 0.98 -10.61 -9.30
C ALA A 275 2.26 -9.88 -9.73
N ILE A 276 3.33 -10.01 -8.93
CA ILE A 276 4.60 -9.33 -9.22
C ILE A 276 5.29 -9.98 -10.42
N GLY A 277 5.71 -9.14 -11.38
CA GLY A 277 6.36 -9.60 -12.61
C GLY A 277 5.40 -10.15 -13.67
N LYS A 278 4.08 -10.05 -13.45
CA LYS A 278 3.08 -10.51 -14.41
C LYS A 278 3.23 -9.86 -15.79
N ASP A 279 3.70 -8.63 -15.85
CA ASP A 279 3.94 -7.87 -17.09
C ASP A 279 5.00 -8.51 -18.00
N ILE A 280 6.03 -9.14 -17.44
CA ILE A 280 7.11 -9.83 -18.17
C ILE A 280 6.98 -11.34 -18.22
N ALA A 281 6.00 -11.90 -17.53
CA ALA A 281 5.80 -13.35 -17.51
C ALA A 281 5.37 -13.88 -18.89
N PRO A 282 5.78 -15.10 -19.29
CA PRO A 282 5.27 -15.77 -20.48
C PRO A 282 3.72 -15.91 -20.43
N PRO A 283 3.03 -15.97 -21.59
CA PRO A 283 1.58 -16.05 -21.64
C PRO A 283 0.97 -17.18 -20.80
N GLU A 284 1.59 -18.37 -20.82
CA GLU A 284 1.17 -19.53 -20.05
C GLU A 284 1.36 -19.39 -18.54
N VAL A 285 2.31 -18.54 -18.10
CA VAL A 285 2.50 -18.20 -16.69
C VAL A 285 1.50 -17.10 -16.28
N LYS A 286 1.32 -16.07 -17.11
CA LYS A 286 0.30 -15.02 -16.89
C LYS A 286 -1.09 -15.60 -16.64
N ALA A 287 -1.44 -16.65 -17.38
CA ALA A 287 -2.72 -17.31 -17.27
C ALA A 287 -2.92 -18.11 -15.96
N LYS A 288 -1.85 -18.30 -15.18
CA LYS A 288 -1.90 -19.11 -13.94
C LYS A 288 -1.75 -18.31 -12.65
N ILE A 289 -1.30 -17.04 -12.73
CA ILE A 289 -0.98 -16.23 -11.56
C ILE A 289 -1.99 -15.11 -11.30
N GLY A 290 -2.14 -14.72 -10.04
CA GLY A 290 -2.98 -13.60 -9.63
C GLY A 290 -4.47 -13.92 -9.70
N HIS A 291 -4.90 -15.12 -9.35
CA HIS A 291 -6.31 -15.54 -9.29
C HIS A 291 -6.81 -15.55 -7.85
N TYR A 292 -7.16 -14.38 -7.31
CA TYR A 292 -7.52 -14.25 -5.89
C TYR A 292 -8.83 -14.94 -5.50
N ASP A 293 -9.75 -15.16 -6.43
CA ASP A 293 -10.93 -15.99 -6.28
C ASP A 293 -10.61 -17.46 -5.93
N VAL A 294 -9.40 -17.91 -6.28
CA VAL A 294 -8.87 -19.26 -5.99
C VAL A 294 -7.83 -19.20 -4.86
N LEU A 295 -6.89 -18.25 -4.93
CA LEU A 295 -5.75 -18.15 -3.99
C LEU A 295 -6.20 -17.96 -2.53
N GLY A 296 -7.22 -17.14 -2.28
CA GLY A 296 -7.77 -16.96 -0.94
C GLY A 296 -8.23 -18.27 -0.31
N LYS A 297 -8.96 -19.10 -1.08
CA LYS A 297 -9.44 -20.42 -0.64
C LYS A 297 -8.32 -21.43 -0.44
N GLN A 298 -7.30 -21.39 -1.29
CA GLN A 298 -6.15 -22.30 -1.17
C GLN A 298 -5.34 -21.98 0.09
N VAL A 299 -5.01 -20.71 0.32
CA VAL A 299 -4.20 -20.28 1.47
C VAL A 299 -5.00 -20.43 2.78
N ALA A 300 -6.31 -20.17 2.78
CA ALA A 300 -7.13 -20.43 3.95
C ALA A 300 -7.04 -21.90 4.44
N LYS A 301 -6.85 -22.85 3.55
CA LYS A 301 -6.64 -24.28 3.92
C LYS A 301 -5.26 -24.57 4.49
N LEU A 302 -4.27 -23.72 4.20
CA LEU A 302 -2.90 -23.88 4.71
C LEU A 302 -2.75 -23.31 6.12
N ILE A 303 -3.54 -22.30 6.47
CA ILE A 303 -3.46 -21.62 7.77
C ILE A 303 -4.34 -22.35 8.80
N PRO A 304 -3.77 -22.84 9.92
CA PRO A 304 -4.50 -23.71 10.86
C PRO A 304 -5.77 -23.09 11.47
N HIS A 305 -5.75 -21.79 11.74
CA HIS A 305 -6.86 -21.06 12.42
C HIS A 305 -7.36 -19.92 11.54
N SER A 306 -7.64 -20.21 10.29
CA SER A 306 -8.08 -19.20 9.32
C SER A 306 -9.60 -19.00 9.29
N THR A 307 -9.97 -17.78 8.99
CA THR A 307 -11.30 -17.37 8.52
C THR A 307 -11.13 -16.70 7.18
N LEU A 308 -11.93 -17.05 6.19
CA LEU A 308 -11.96 -16.39 4.89
C LEU A 308 -13.24 -15.59 4.74
N VAL A 309 -13.11 -14.32 4.39
CA VAL A 309 -14.21 -13.45 3.96
C VAL A 309 -13.91 -13.00 2.54
N GLU A 310 -14.79 -13.32 1.61
CA GLU A 310 -14.68 -12.93 0.21
C GLU A 310 -15.56 -11.70 -0.07
N PHE A 311 -15.04 -10.80 -0.89
CA PHE A 311 -15.76 -9.64 -1.42
C PHE A 311 -15.92 -9.80 -2.93
N PRO A 312 -17.00 -10.43 -3.40
CA PRO A 312 -17.23 -10.64 -4.83
C PRO A 312 -17.27 -9.32 -5.59
N GLY A 313 -16.57 -9.27 -6.73
CA GLY A 313 -16.52 -8.10 -7.60
C GLY A 313 -15.69 -6.94 -7.05
N MET A 314 -14.95 -7.09 -5.94
CA MET A 314 -13.96 -6.12 -5.48
C MET A 314 -12.56 -6.54 -5.90
N GLY A 315 -11.69 -5.56 -6.14
CA GLY A 315 -10.32 -5.76 -6.57
C GLY A 315 -9.35 -5.86 -5.39
N HIS A 316 -8.19 -5.24 -5.56
CA HIS A 316 -7.06 -5.33 -4.63
C HIS A 316 -7.24 -4.56 -3.32
N ALA A 317 -8.16 -3.59 -3.28
CA ALA A 317 -8.31 -2.68 -2.14
C ALA A 317 -9.76 -2.61 -1.60
N PRO A 318 -10.37 -3.73 -1.14
CA PRO A 318 -11.75 -3.74 -0.64
C PRO A 318 -12.01 -2.73 0.48
N HIS A 319 -11.01 -2.43 1.30
CA HIS A 319 -11.08 -1.44 2.39
C HIS A 319 -11.21 0.00 1.88
N MET A 320 -10.84 0.26 0.62
CA MET A 320 -11.00 1.56 -0.04
C MET A 320 -12.22 1.57 -0.98
N GLU A 321 -12.53 0.43 -1.63
CA GLU A 321 -13.66 0.33 -2.56
C GLU A 321 -15.01 0.42 -1.85
N GLU A 322 -15.20 -0.34 -0.78
CA GLU A 322 -16.42 -0.43 0.01
C GLU A 322 -16.10 -0.43 1.51
N PRO A 323 -15.63 0.70 2.08
CA PRO A 323 -15.13 0.77 3.45
C PRO A 323 -16.13 0.25 4.49
N ALA A 324 -17.41 0.60 4.35
CA ALA A 324 -18.44 0.20 5.30
C ALA A 324 -18.59 -1.33 5.38
N LYS A 325 -18.65 -1.99 4.22
CA LYS A 325 -18.76 -3.45 4.13
C LYS A 325 -17.51 -4.16 4.64
N PHE A 326 -16.35 -3.60 4.30
CA PHE A 326 -15.06 -4.10 4.77
C PHE A 326 -14.96 -4.01 6.30
N HIS A 327 -15.23 -2.84 6.89
CA HIS A 327 -15.14 -2.64 8.34
C HIS A 327 -16.16 -3.45 9.11
N GLN A 328 -17.37 -3.65 8.57
CA GLN A 328 -18.37 -4.52 9.18
C GLN A 328 -17.82 -5.95 9.33
N ALA A 329 -17.21 -6.50 8.28
CA ALA A 329 -16.64 -7.85 8.31
C ALA A 329 -15.44 -7.94 9.27
N LEU A 330 -14.53 -6.96 9.21
CA LEU A 330 -13.35 -6.89 10.08
C LEU A 330 -13.75 -6.82 11.56
N LEU A 331 -14.60 -5.87 11.94
CA LEU A 331 -15.03 -5.66 13.33
C LEU A 331 -15.83 -6.84 13.87
N ALA A 332 -16.69 -7.46 13.04
CA ALA A 332 -17.43 -8.67 13.44
C ALA A 332 -16.45 -9.81 13.80
N TRP A 333 -15.38 -9.98 13.02
CA TRP A 333 -14.38 -11.02 13.31
C TRP A 333 -13.51 -10.67 14.52
N LEU A 334 -13.03 -9.42 14.64
CA LEU A 334 -12.26 -8.96 15.79
C LEU A 334 -12.98 -9.13 17.13
N ASN A 335 -14.31 -8.97 17.13
CA ASN A 335 -15.14 -9.13 18.33
C ASN A 335 -15.44 -10.60 18.64
N LYS A 336 -15.55 -11.46 17.63
CA LYS A 336 -15.89 -12.88 17.79
C LYS A 336 -14.71 -13.72 18.24
N THR A 337 -13.52 -13.43 17.75
CA THR A 337 -12.29 -14.13 18.07
C THR A 337 -11.62 -13.43 19.25
N ASN A 338 -12.02 -13.78 20.48
CA ASN A 338 -11.27 -13.31 21.66
C ASN A 338 -9.84 -13.82 21.58
N PRO A 339 -8.82 -12.92 21.68
CA PRO A 339 -7.44 -13.39 21.81
C PRO A 339 -7.34 -14.31 23.03
N VAL A 340 -6.57 -15.37 22.88
CA VAL A 340 -6.23 -16.25 24.02
C VAL A 340 -5.55 -15.36 25.07
N ARG A 341 -6.19 -15.21 26.24
CA ARG A 341 -5.67 -14.42 27.35
C ARG A 341 -4.42 -15.05 27.94
#